data_eb8104370b80efd97572cf2755cb8a4f
#
_entry.id   eb8104370b80efd97572cf2755cb8a4f
#
_cell.length_a   1.000
_cell.length_b   1.000
_cell.length_c   1.000
_cell.angle_alpha   90.00
_cell.angle_beta   90.00
_cell.angle_gamma   90.00
#
_symmetry.space_group_name_H-M   'P 1'
#
loop_
_entity.id
_entity.type
_entity.pdbx_description
1 polymer ?
#
loop_
_entity_poly.entity_id
_entity_poly.type
_entity_poly.pdbx_seq_one_letter_code
_entity_poly.pdbx_strand_id
1 'polypeptide(L)'
;MNILKYIAMADANLADEHVPNDDTGWVQTDKEGRAFMKVLWTAKSGGWAVLYRWSKGYVAPAHKHLGSIHAFIVSGRLKLRDLILEAGDYLFEPNGMIHGVTEALEDTVQLNIADGPILFFNETSLTHYAGWEQMQRIREQARAAAKSSEPTGSA
;
A
#
# COMPACT_ATOMS: atom_id res chain seq x y z
N MET A 1 -41.09 -10.09 -5.50
CA MET A 1 -39.95 -10.58 -4.66
C MET A 1 -39.61 -9.47 -3.66
N ASN A 2 -39.56 -9.80 -2.35
CA ASN A 2 -39.28 -8.79 -1.33
C ASN A 2 -37.82 -8.44 -1.37
N ILE A 3 -37.48 -7.15 -1.58
CA ILE A 3 -36.10 -6.64 -1.69
C ILE A 3 -35.25 -6.99 -0.46
N LEU A 4 -35.86 -7.04 0.73
CA LEU A 4 -35.19 -7.44 1.97
C LEU A 4 -34.75 -8.92 1.96
N LYS A 5 -35.51 -9.80 1.30
CA LYS A 5 -35.11 -11.19 1.08
C LYS A 5 -33.92 -11.29 0.09
N TYR A 6 -33.91 -10.44 -0.94
CA TYR A 6 -32.81 -10.39 -1.89
C TYR A 6 -31.50 -9.89 -1.24
N ILE A 7 -31.62 -8.87 -0.39
CA ILE A 7 -30.46 -8.34 0.39
C ILE A 7 -29.98 -9.38 1.42
N ALA A 8 -30.87 -10.13 2.05
CA ALA A 8 -30.50 -11.18 3.01
C ALA A 8 -29.89 -12.44 2.37
N MET A 9 -30.01 -12.60 1.05
CA MET A 9 -29.33 -13.65 0.26
C MET A 9 -27.93 -13.22 -0.22
N ALA A 10 -27.50 -11.98 0.10
CA ALA A 10 -26.11 -11.56 -0.10
C ALA A 10 -25.19 -12.53 0.65
N ASP A 11 -24.10 -12.91 -0.02
CA ASP A 11 -23.16 -13.94 0.40
C ASP A 11 -22.79 -13.78 1.89
N ALA A 12 -23.15 -14.77 2.70
CA ALA A 12 -22.87 -14.79 4.15
C ALA A 12 -21.35 -14.79 4.48
N ASN A 13 -20.50 -14.90 3.45
CA ASN A 13 -19.04 -14.85 3.59
C ASN A 13 -18.47 -13.42 3.41
N LEU A 14 -19.30 -12.42 3.10
CA LEU A 14 -18.86 -11.04 3.05
C LEU A 14 -18.83 -10.48 4.47
N ALA A 15 -17.65 -10.07 4.91
CA ALA A 15 -17.44 -9.45 6.21
C ALA A 15 -16.54 -8.22 6.07
N ASP A 16 -16.76 -7.25 6.94
CA ASP A 16 -15.84 -6.12 7.09
C ASP A 16 -14.46 -6.61 7.53
N GLU A 17 -13.43 -5.99 7.01
CA GLU A 17 -12.06 -6.26 7.42
C GLU A 17 -11.49 -5.04 8.14
N HIS A 18 -11.21 -5.20 9.43
CA HIS A 18 -10.58 -4.17 10.25
C HIS A 18 -9.07 -4.39 10.31
N VAL A 19 -8.31 -3.36 9.96
CA VAL A 19 -6.85 -3.29 10.13
C VAL A 19 -6.57 -2.25 11.20
N PRO A 20 -6.10 -2.64 12.39
CA PRO A 20 -5.89 -1.69 13.48
C PRO A 20 -4.73 -0.73 13.19
N ASN A 21 -4.85 0.47 13.75
CA ASN A 21 -3.77 1.48 13.72
C ASN A 21 -2.77 1.20 14.85
N ASP A 22 -1.95 0.19 14.65
CA ASP A 22 -0.88 -0.23 15.56
C ASP A 22 0.42 -0.47 14.78
N ASP A 23 1.48 -0.88 15.47
CA ASP A 23 2.76 -1.18 14.85
C ASP A 23 2.85 -2.57 14.21
N THR A 24 1.79 -3.37 14.25
CA THR A 24 1.78 -4.69 13.62
C THR A 24 1.61 -4.57 12.09
N GLY A 25 2.15 -5.53 11.36
CA GLY A 25 1.96 -5.63 9.91
C GLY A 25 2.85 -4.72 9.06
N TRP A 26 3.71 -3.90 9.66
CA TRP A 26 4.70 -3.13 8.91
C TRP A 26 5.85 -4.01 8.47
N VAL A 27 6.21 -3.90 7.19
CA VAL A 27 7.32 -4.64 6.56
C VAL A 27 8.30 -3.62 5.96
N GLN A 28 9.58 -3.79 6.29
CA GLN A 28 10.65 -2.98 5.69
C GLN A 28 10.78 -3.30 4.21
N THR A 29 10.91 -2.26 3.36
CA THR A 29 10.94 -2.39 1.90
C THR A 29 12.25 -1.94 1.27
N ASP A 30 13.11 -1.26 2.02
CA ASP A 30 14.45 -0.86 1.61
C ASP A 30 15.52 -1.51 2.50
N LYS A 31 16.79 -1.45 2.08
CA LYS A 31 17.91 -2.05 2.84
C LYS A 31 18.36 -1.20 4.01
N GLU A 32 18.10 0.10 3.96
CA GLU A 32 18.54 1.09 4.94
C GLU A 32 17.58 1.28 6.11
N GLY A 33 16.39 0.65 6.08
CA GLY A 33 15.38 0.79 7.13
C GLY A 33 14.68 2.15 7.12
N ARG A 34 14.59 2.78 5.94
CA ARG A 34 13.93 4.10 5.77
C ARG A 34 12.57 4.03 5.13
N ALA A 35 12.21 2.87 4.56
CA ALA A 35 10.92 2.66 3.92
C ALA A 35 10.25 1.41 4.45
N PHE A 36 8.97 1.56 4.83
CA PHE A 36 8.12 0.49 5.32
C PHE A 36 6.77 0.54 4.61
N MET A 37 6.13 -0.62 4.48
CA MET A 37 4.74 -0.72 4.04
C MET A 37 3.91 -1.56 4.99
N LYS A 38 2.62 -1.23 5.08
CA LYS A 38 1.59 -2.03 5.74
C LYS A 38 0.47 -2.28 4.74
N VAL A 39 0.30 -3.53 4.34
CA VAL A 39 -0.74 -3.89 3.36
C VAL A 39 -2.08 -3.97 4.07
N LEU A 40 -3.02 -3.14 3.66
CA LEU A 40 -4.34 -3.04 4.26
C LEU A 40 -5.33 -4.02 3.62
N TRP A 41 -5.30 -4.11 2.29
CA TRP A 41 -6.28 -4.86 1.51
C TRP A 41 -5.69 -5.32 0.18
N THR A 42 -6.19 -6.45 -0.32
CA THR A 42 -5.89 -6.98 -1.67
C THR A 42 -7.12 -7.63 -2.28
N ALA A 43 -7.25 -7.57 -3.60
CA ALA A 43 -8.31 -8.24 -4.33
C ALA A 43 -7.75 -9.01 -5.55
N LYS A 44 -8.28 -10.19 -5.80
CA LYS A 44 -7.94 -11.01 -6.99
C LYS A 44 -8.28 -10.32 -8.31
N SER A 45 -9.11 -9.30 -8.29
CA SER A 45 -9.42 -8.43 -9.44
C SER A 45 -8.27 -7.49 -9.83
N GLY A 46 -7.18 -7.44 -9.05
CA GLY A 46 -6.01 -6.61 -9.32
C GLY A 46 -5.76 -5.49 -8.32
N GLY A 47 -6.79 -5.09 -7.56
CA GLY A 47 -6.70 -3.98 -6.62
C GLY A 47 -5.94 -4.31 -5.33
N TRP A 48 -5.34 -3.29 -4.73
CA TRP A 48 -4.68 -3.37 -3.42
C TRP A 48 -4.59 -2.00 -2.76
N ALA A 49 -4.48 -1.98 -1.43
CA ALA A 49 -4.28 -0.77 -0.65
C ALA A 49 -3.17 -0.97 0.38
N VAL A 50 -2.32 0.04 0.51
CA VAL A 50 -1.17 0.04 1.44
C VAL A 50 -1.01 1.39 2.11
N LEU A 51 -0.49 1.38 3.34
CA LEU A 51 0.19 2.52 3.93
C LEU A 51 1.69 2.38 3.67
N TYR A 52 2.31 3.46 3.24
CA TYR A 52 3.75 3.62 3.24
C TYR A 52 4.17 4.53 4.38
N ARG A 53 5.29 4.18 5.03
CA ARG A 53 5.99 5.04 5.99
C ARG A 53 7.40 5.24 5.46
N TRP A 54 7.74 6.46 5.13
CA TRP A 54 9.03 6.84 4.60
C TRP A 54 9.72 7.84 5.52
N SER A 55 10.97 7.57 5.89
CA SER A 55 11.78 8.51 6.64
C SER A 55 12.26 9.65 5.74
N LYS A 56 12.45 10.81 6.32
CA LYS A 56 13.02 11.97 5.62
C LYS A 56 14.26 11.59 4.80
N GLY A 57 14.31 12.05 3.57
CA GLY A 57 15.40 11.77 2.62
C GLY A 57 15.30 10.41 1.92
N TYR A 58 14.27 9.60 2.18
CA TYR A 58 14.01 8.43 1.35
C TYR A 58 13.58 8.86 -0.06
N VAL A 59 14.13 8.17 -1.07
CA VAL A 59 13.81 8.41 -2.47
C VAL A 59 13.26 7.12 -3.07
N ALA A 60 11.97 7.13 -3.41
CA ALA A 60 11.33 6.01 -4.10
C ALA A 60 11.79 5.97 -5.56
N PRO A 61 12.08 4.77 -6.10
CA PRO A 61 12.57 4.62 -7.47
C PRO A 61 11.50 4.96 -8.51
N ALA A 62 11.95 5.32 -9.71
CA ALA A 62 11.09 5.51 -10.86
C ALA A 62 10.33 4.23 -11.21
N HIS A 63 9.06 4.38 -11.62
CA HIS A 63 8.19 3.28 -11.93
C HIS A 63 7.07 3.68 -12.90
N LYS A 64 6.39 2.67 -13.45
CA LYS A 64 5.23 2.85 -14.34
C LYS A 64 4.01 2.20 -13.73
N HIS A 65 2.89 2.91 -13.75
CA HIS A 65 1.59 2.38 -13.34
C HIS A 65 0.95 1.59 -14.49
N LEU A 66 0.44 0.40 -14.20
CA LEU A 66 -0.43 -0.39 -15.09
C LEU A 66 -1.88 -0.44 -14.58
N GLY A 67 -2.19 0.37 -13.61
CA GLY A 67 -3.50 0.69 -13.07
C GLY A 67 -3.46 2.11 -12.53
N SER A 68 -4.58 2.70 -12.19
CA SER A 68 -4.61 3.99 -11.51
C SER A 68 -4.25 3.84 -10.03
N ILE A 69 -3.70 4.92 -9.47
CA ILE A 69 -3.42 5.02 -8.03
C ILE A 69 -4.10 6.26 -7.48
N HIS A 70 -4.71 6.08 -6.32
CA HIS A 70 -5.23 7.13 -5.47
C HIS A 70 -4.32 7.23 -4.25
N ALA A 71 -3.56 8.31 -4.16
CA ALA A 71 -2.66 8.57 -3.04
C ALA A 71 -3.26 9.65 -2.13
N PHE A 72 -3.15 9.46 -0.82
CA PHE A 72 -3.56 10.41 0.19
C PHE A 72 -2.43 10.57 1.22
N ILE A 73 -1.98 11.80 1.43
CA ILE A 73 -0.93 12.10 2.40
C ILE A 73 -1.55 12.19 3.80
N VAL A 74 -1.22 11.22 4.64
CA VAL A 74 -1.73 11.16 6.02
C VAL A 74 -0.93 12.09 6.93
N SER A 75 0.40 12.14 6.74
CA SER A 75 1.29 13.02 7.49
C SER A 75 2.60 13.25 6.73
N GLY A 76 3.31 14.34 7.05
CA GLY A 76 4.59 14.68 6.45
C GLY A 76 4.47 15.37 5.09
N ARG A 77 5.54 15.35 4.30
CA ARG A 77 5.65 16.05 3.01
C ARG A 77 6.44 15.23 2.00
N LEU A 78 5.94 15.18 0.77
CA LEU A 78 6.58 14.53 -0.37
C LEU A 78 6.87 15.53 -1.48
N LYS A 79 7.98 15.33 -2.19
CA LYS A 79 8.28 16.01 -3.44
C LYS A 79 8.13 15.00 -4.59
N LEU A 80 7.24 15.34 -5.52
CA LEU A 80 7.00 14.59 -6.74
C LEU A 80 7.12 15.54 -7.93
N ARG A 81 8.22 15.47 -8.69
CA ARG A 81 8.53 16.42 -9.75
C ARG A 81 8.53 17.88 -9.22
N ASP A 82 7.63 18.72 -9.73
CA ASP A 82 7.48 20.13 -9.32
C ASP A 82 6.39 20.31 -8.24
N LEU A 83 5.74 19.21 -7.81
CA LEU A 83 4.72 19.23 -6.77
C LEU A 83 5.34 18.97 -5.40
N ILE A 84 4.89 19.72 -4.42
CA ILE A 84 5.04 19.40 -3.00
C ILE A 84 3.66 18.97 -2.52
N LEU A 85 3.58 17.75 -1.96
CA LEU A 85 2.37 17.20 -1.37
C LEU A 85 2.50 17.26 0.15
N GLU A 86 1.46 17.74 0.81
CA GLU A 86 1.41 17.92 2.27
C GLU A 86 0.29 17.07 2.89
N ALA A 87 0.31 16.93 4.21
CA ALA A 87 -0.75 16.20 4.92
C ALA A 87 -2.14 16.73 4.57
N GLY A 88 -3.05 15.84 4.17
CA GLY A 88 -4.39 16.14 3.70
C GLY A 88 -4.51 16.20 2.18
N ASP A 89 -3.41 16.24 1.43
CA ASP A 89 -3.46 16.25 -0.03
C ASP A 89 -3.86 14.89 -0.59
N TYR A 90 -4.62 14.96 -1.68
CA TYR A 90 -4.99 13.83 -2.51
C TYR A 90 -4.37 13.96 -3.89
N LEU A 91 -3.81 12.88 -4.38
CA LEU A 91 -3.24 12.78 -5.73
C LEU A 91 -3.89 11.62 -6.49
N PHE A 92 -4.35 11.89 -7.70
CA PHE A 92 -4.76 10.85 -8.64
C PHE A 92 -3.69 10.64 -9.70
N GLU A 93 -3.27 9.41 -9.88
CA GLU A 93 -2.24 8.99 -10.81
C GLU A 93 -2.83 8.00 -11.83
N PRO A 94 -3.04 8.43 -13.10
CA PRO A 94 -3.73 7.60 -14.08
C PRO A 94 -2.89 6.40 -14.52
N ASN A 95 -3.58 5.36 -14.99
CA ASN A 95 -2.95 4.23 -15.67
C ASN A 95 -2.05 4.71 -16.83
N GLY A 96 -0.90 4.06 -16.98
CA GLY A 96 0.11 4.37 -18.00
C GLY A 96 1.10 5.47 -17.59
N MET A 97 0.87 6.15 -16.48
CA MET A 97 1.78 7.17 -15.98
C MET A 97 3.15 6.58 -15.64
N ILE A 98 4.21 7.30 -16.04
CA ILE A 98 5.58 7.02 -15.62
C ILE A 98 5.95 8.06 -14.56
N HIS A 99 6.26 7.55 -13.38
CA HIS A 99 6.80 8.36 -12.30
C HIS A 99 8.31 8.46 -12.40
N GLY A 100 8.81 9.69 -12.22
CA GLY A 100 10.17 9.89 -11.75
C GLY A 100 10.31 9.51 -10.28
N VAL A 101 11.41 9.92 -9.68
CA VAL A 101 11.63 9.71 -8.25
C VAL A 101 10.65 10.55 -7.41
N THR A 102 10.26 9.99 -6.27
CA THR A 102 9.50 10.69 -5.23
C THR A 102 10.35 10.76 -3.97
N GLU A 103 10.54 11.95 -3.42
CA GLU A 103 11.38 12.18 -2.24
C GLU A 103 10.54 12.54 -1.02
N ALA A 104 10.81 11.89 0.12
CA ALA A 104 10.26 12.26 1.41
C ALA A 104 11.03 13.46 1.99
N LEU A 105 10.41 14.63 2.02
CA LEU A 105 11.00 15.85 2.59
C LEU A 105 10.96 15.86 4.12
N GLU A 106 10.05 15.09 4.70
CA GLU A 106 9.85 14.85 6.13
C GLU A 106 9.52 13.37 6.33
N ASP A 107 9.49 12.89 7.57
CA ASP A 107 8.92 11.59 7.89
C ASP A 107 7.46 11.58 7.46
N THR A 108 7.12 10.72 6.53
CA THR A 108 5.84 10.76 5.82
C THR A 108 5.10 9.44 5.91
N VAL A 109 3.79 9.53 6.12
CA VAL A 109 2.85 8.41 5.96
C VAL A 109 1.88 8.76 4.84
N GLN A 110 1.72 7.84 3.89
CA GLN A 110 0.76 7.97 2.79
C GLN A 110 -0.05 6.70 2.60
N LEU A 111 -1.33 6.86 2.29
CA LEU A 111 -2.21 5.79 1.85
C LEU A 111 -2.23 5.75 0.32
N ASN A 112 -1.95 4.58 -0.26
CA ASN A 112 -2.10 4.34 -1.68
C ASN A 112 -3.13 3.24 -1.92
N ILE A 113 -4.09 3.50 -2.81
CA ILE A 113 -5.07 2.54 -3.30
C ILE A 113 -4.85 2.40 -4.80
N ALA A 114 -4.53 1.19 -5.25
CA ALA A 114 -4.23 0.88 -6.64
C ALA A 114 -5.25 -0.11 -7.22
N ASP A 115 -5.62 0.07 -8.48
CA ASP A 115 -6.48 -0.86 -9.22
C ASP A 115 -5.70 -1.77 -10.20
N GLY A 116 -4.39 -1.70 -10.16
CA GLY A 116 -3.49 -2.53 -10.98
C GLY A 116 -2.05 -2.51 -10.48
N PRO A 117 -1.15 -3.21 -11.19
CA PRO A 117 0.24 -3.34 -10.77
C PRO A 117 1.11 -2.13 -11.11
N ILE A 118 2.28 -2.10 -10.48
CA ILE A 118 3.36 -1.14 -10.72
C ILE A 118 4.56 -1.91 -11.30
N LEU A 119 5.18 -1.36 -12.33
CA LEU A 119 6.43 -1.85 -12.90
C LEU A 119 7.59 -0.94 -12.51
N PHE A 120 8.58 -1.50 -11.86
CA PHE A 120 9.84 -0.84 -11.56
C PHE A 120 10.87 -1.20 -12.63
N PHE A 121 11.65 -0.24 -13.05
CA PHE A 121 12.64 -0.39 -14.12
C PHE A 121 13.86 0.49 -13.86
N ASN A 122 14.95 0.14 -14.52
CA ASN A 122 16.13 0.97 -14.68
C ASN A 122 16.38 1.24 -16.17
N GLU A 123 17.49 1.81 -16.53
CA GLU A 123 17.82 2.19 -17.91
C GLU A 123 17.85 0.99 -18.88
N THR A 124 18.02 -0.23 -18.39
CA THR A 124 18.29 -1.40 -19.24
C THR A 124 17.25 -2.51 -19.11
N SER A 125 16.46 -2.54 -18.03
CA SER A 125 15.59 -3.69 -17.75
C SER A 125 14.44 -3.37 -16.80
N LEU A 126 13.41 -4.23 -16.87
CA LEU A 126 12.41 -4.37 -15.82
C LEU A 126 13.07 -5.00 -14.60
N THR A 127 13.02 -4.32 -13.46
CA THR A 127 13.68 -4.77 -12.22
C THR A 127 12.72 -5.45 -11.26
N HIS A 128 11.48 -5.02 -11.23
CA HIS A 128 10.50 -5.50 -10.26
C HIS A 128 9.07 -5.27 -10.74
N TYR A 129 8.18 -6.15 -10.33
CA TYR A 129 6.73 -6.06 -10.53
C TYR A 129 6.05 -6.10 -9.17
N ALA A 130 5.21 -5.12 -8.88
CA ALA A 130 4.40 -5.07 -7.67
C ALA A 130 2.91 -5.12 -8.02
N GLY A 131 2.24 -6.21 -7.71
CA GLY A 131 0.81 -6.42 -7.92
C GLY A 131 0.15 -7.02 -6.70
N TRP A 132 -1.16 -7.25 -6.78
CA TRP A 132 -1.97 -7.75 -5.68
C TRP A 132 -1.46 -9.09 -5.10
N GLU A 133 -0.91 -9.98 -5.93
CA GLU A 133 -0.38 -11.27 -5.47
C GLU A 133 0.84 -11.10 -4.56
N GLN A 134 1.71 -10.15 -4.89
CA GLN A 134 2.85 -9.84 -4.05
C GLN A 134 2.40 -9.18 -2.75
N MET A 135 1.48 -8.22 -2.84
CA MET A 135 0.91 -7.55 -1.66
C MET A 135 0.22 -8.55 -0.74
N GLN A 136 -0.51 -9.52 -1.29
CA GLN A 136 -1.12 -10.59 -0.50
C GLN A 136 -0.08 -11.43 0.24
N ARG A 137 1.00 -11.86 -0.43
CA ARG A 137 2.08 -12.62 0.23
C ARG A 137 2.73 -11.83 1.36
N ILE A 138 3.03 -10.54 1.15
CA ILE A 138 3.60 -9.66 2.17
C ILE A 138 2.65 -9.58 3.37
N ARG A 139 1.37 -9.39 3.14
CA ARG A 139 0.34 -9.30 4.17
C ARG A 139 0.23 -10.59 4.99
N GLU A 140 0.23 -11.75 4.34
CA GLU A 140 0.17 -13.06 4.99
C GLU A 140 1.41 -13.31 5.85
N GLN A 141 2.60 -12.99 5.34
CA GLN A 141 3.86 -13.12 6.09
C GLN A 141 3.88 -12.19 7.33
N ALA A 142 3.45 -10.93 7.18
CA ALA A 142 3.37 -10.00 8.29
C ALA A 142 2.38 -10.47 9.38
N ARG A 143 1.23 -11.00 8.99
CA ARG A 143 0.23 -11.56 9.91
C ARG A 143 0.74 -12.81 10.64
N ALA A 144 1.48 -13.68 9.95
CA ALA A 144 2.09 -14.86 10.56
C ALA A 144 3.16 -14.48 11.59
N ALA A 145 4.00 -13.49 11.27
CA ALA A 145 5.01 -12.97 12.18
C ALA A 145 4.40 -12.34 13.44
N ALA A 146 3.32 -11.57 13.31
CA ALA A 146 2.62 -10.96 14.43
C ALA A 146 2.04 -12.02 15.39
N LYS A 147 1.42 -13.09 14.86
CA LYS A 147 0.89 -14.19 15.67
C LYS A 147 1.97 -14.97 16.44
N SER A 148 3.16 -15.11 15.86
CA SER A 148 4.28 -15.80 16.51
C SER A 148 4.95 -14.98 17.62
N SER A 149 4.72 -13.68 17.67
CA SER A 149 5.26 -12.75 18.68
C SER A 149 4.31 -12.53 19.87
N GLU A 150 3.06 -12.99 19.80
CA GLU A 150 2.17 -12.97 20.95
C GLU A 150 2.69 -13.95 22.03
N PRO A 151 2.86 -13.51 23.29
CA PRO A 151 3.24 -14.43 24.36
C PRO A 151 2.15 -15.49 24.49
N THR A 152 2.55 -16.78 24.40
CA THR A 152 1.66 -17.89 24.70
C THR A 152 1.15 -17.69 26.13
N GLY A 153 -0.11 -17.24 26.24
CA GLY A 153 -0.73 -16.95 27.52
C GLY A 153 -0.65 -18.20 28.40
N SER A 154 0.05 -18.06 29.50
CA SER A 154 -0.01 -19.03 30.60
C SER A 154 -1.42 -19.03 31.17
N ALA A 155 -2.07 -20.16 31.05
CA ALA A 155 -3.31 -20.49 31.76
C ALA A 155 -3.14 -20.42 33.27
#